data_82eef103e9904cd39c1c8fc1e664ed28
#
_entry.id   82eef103e9904cd39c1c8fc1e664ed28
#
_cell.length_a   1.000
_cell.length_b   1.000
_cell.length_c   1.000
_cell.angle_alpha   90.00
_cell.angle_beta   90.00
_cell.angle_gamma   90.00
#
_symmetry.space_group_name_H-M   'P 1'
#
loop_
_entity.id
_entity.type
_entity.pdbx_description
1 polymer ?
#
loop_
_entity_poly.entity_id
_entity_poly.type
_entity_poly.pdbx_seq_one_letter_code
_entity_poly.pdbx_strand_id
1 'polypeptide(L)'
;MINIKETSREFNEVEQYLVTIAPSIISMKDAEDGEHITVDGILLFDDDKEDTGETTEIMSIITPDKKVYSCQSATFKRSINDIANIMKDKSFTVIKTSGKTKNNRDYINCVLDVESIG
;
A
#
# COMPACT_ATOMS: atom_id res chain seq x y z
N MET A 1 -6.05 -2.54 -17.97
CA MET A 1 -5.92 -1.08 -18.08
C MET A 1 -5.82 -0.47 -16.69
N ILE A 2 -4.87 0.43 -16.50
CA ILE A 2 -4.63 1.06 -15.20
C ILE A 2 -5.43 2.36 -15.11
N ASN A 3 -6.24 2.47 -14.06
CA ASN A 3 -7.03 3.68 -13.80
C ASN A 3 -6.68 4.20 -12.40
N ILE A 4 -5.97 5.32 -12.32
CA ILE A 4 -5.59 5.91 -11.04
C ILE A 4 -6.82 6.57 -10.42
N LYS A 5 -7.12 6.20 -9.17
CA LYS A 5 -8.31 6.69 -8.45
C LYS A 5 -7.98 7.79 -7.46
N GLU A 6 -6.95 7.61 -6.66
CA GLU A 6 -6.57 8.54 -5.60
C GLU A 6 -5.07 8.53 -5.39
N THR A 7 -4.53 9.66 -5.00
CA THR A 7 -3.12 9.79 -4.63
C THR A 7 -3.01 10.65 -3.38
N SER A 8 -2.04 10.33 -2.53
CA SER A 8 -1.81 11.12 -1.31
C SER A 8 -0.99 12.39 -1.59
N ARG A 9 -0.31 12.40 -2.73
CA ARG A 9 0.48 13.54 -3.20
C ARG A 9 0.63 13.46 -4.70
N GLU A 10 1.26 14.46 -5.31
CA GLU A 10 1.54 14.41 -6.73
C GLU A 10 2.65 13.36 -7.02
N PHE A 11 2.42 12.56 -8.05
CA PHE A 11 3.36 11.55 -8.53
C PHE A 11 3.81 11.94 -9.93
N ASN A 12 5.13 12.00 -10.15
CA ASN A 12 5.65 12.24 -11.48
C ASN A 12 5.52 10.98 -12.34
N GLU A 13 5.87 11.07 -13.61
CA GLU A 13 5.70 9.96 -14.56
C GLU A 13 6.49 8.71 -14.17
N VAL A 14 7.73 8.88 -13.71
CA VAL A 14 8.56 7.76 -13.26
C VAL A 14 7.95 7.09 -12.04
N GLU A 15 7.48 7.88 -11.08
CA GLU A 15 6.84 7.35 -9.88
C GLU A 15 5.55 6.63 -10.21
N GLN A 16 4.75 7.15 -11.13
CA GLN A 16 3.53 6.47 -11.58
C GLN A 16 3.85 5.10 -12.17
N TYR A 17 4.91 5.01 -12.98
CA TYR A 17 5.37 3.73 -13.49
C TYR A 17 5.77 2.79 -12.35
N LEU A 18 6.58 3.28 -11.41
CA LEU A 18 7.09 2.47 -10.31
C LEU A 18 5.99 1.88 -9.42
N VAL A 19 4.88 2.61 -9.24
CA VAL A 19 3.81 2.16 -8.35
C VAL A 19 2.70 1.38 -9.04
N THR A 20 2.70 1.29 -10.37
CA THR A 20 1.62 0.61 -11.11
C THR A 20 2.07 -0.67 -11.79
N ILE A 21 3.09 -0.62 -12.64
CA ILE A 21 3.44 -1.75 -13.50
C ILE A 21 4.90 -2.20 -13.43
N ALA A 22 5.73 -1.54 -12.63
CA ALA A 22 7.15 -1.91 -12.55
C ALA A 22 7.31 -3.34 -11.99
N PRO A 23 8.22 -4.15 -12.55
CA PRO A 23 8.43 -5.51 -12.04
C PRO A 23 9.09 -5.56 -10.67
N SER A 24 9.60 -4.42 -10.19
CA SER A 24 10.22 -4.32 -8.87
C SER A 24 9.21 -4.17 -7.73
N ILE A 25 7.92 -4.05 -8.02
CA ILE A 25 6.89 -3.91 -6.98
C ILE A 25 6.85 -5.17 -6.12
N ILE A 26 6.89 -4.96 -4.81
CA ILE A 26 6.86 -6.04 -3.82
C ILE A 26 5.43 -6.20 -3.33
N SER A 27 4.90 -7.44 -3.36
CA SER A 27 3.59 -7.69 -2.77
C SER A 27 3.68 -7.54 -1.25
N MET A 28 2.76 -6.77 -0.65
CA MET A 28 2.78 -6.53 0.78
C MET A 28 2.66 -7.82 1.58
N LYS A 29 1.98 -8.84 1.05
CA LYS A 29 1.85 -10.13 1.73
C LYS A 29 3.20 -10.86 1.84
N ASP A 30 4.16 -10.51 0.98
CA ASP A 30 5.50 -11.11 1.01
C ASP A 30 6.46 -10.36 1.91
N ALA A 31 6.08 -9.19 2.41
CA ALA A 31 6.86 -8.46 3.41
C ALA A 31 6.83 -9.23 4.73
N GLU A 32 7.92 -9.18 5.48
CA GLU A 32 8.01 -9.88 6.76
C GLU A 32 7.18 -9.18 7.84
N ASP A 33 6.61 -9.98 8.75
CA ASP A 33 5.93 -9.44 9.91
C ASP A 33 6.95 -8.69 10.77
N GLY A 34 6.58 -7.49 11.19
CA GLY A 34 7.48 -6.61 11.92
C GLY A 34 8.33 -5.72 11.03
N GLU A 35 8.22 -5.84 9.72
CA GLU A 35 8.97 -4.96 8.81
C GLU A 35 8.43 -3.53 8.91
N HIS A 36 9.37 -2.59 9.04
CA HIS A 36 9.05 -1.16 9.12
C HIS A 36 9.05 -0.57 7.72
N ILE A 37 7.96 0.08 7.35
CA ILE A 37 7.77 0.66 6.02
C ILE A 37 7.43 2.13 6.17
N THR A 38 8.31 2.99 5.66
CA THR A 38 8.06 4.44 5.67
C THR A 38 7.22 4.80 4.45
N VAL A 39 6.07 5.40 4.69
CA VAL A 39 5.13 5.77 3.65
C VAL A 39 5.39 7.22 3.23
N ASP A 40 5.97 7.41 2.06
CA ASP A 40 6.20 8.72 1.47
C ASP A 40 5.05 9.12 0.54
N GLY A 41 4.44 8.15 -0.10
CA GLY A 41 3.29 8.39 -0.97
C GLY A 41 2.42 7.15 -1.11
N ILE A 42 1.14 7.37 -1.37
CA ILE A 42 0.14 6.32 -1.55
C ILE A 42 -0.60 6.60 -2.87
N LEU A 43 -0.76 5.56 -3.68
CA LEU A 43 -1.54 5.66 -4.91
C LEU A 43 -2.51 4.49 -4.97
N LEU A 44 -3.77 4.79 -5.17
CA LEU A 44 -4.83 3.79 -5.30
C LEU A 44 -5.27 3.74 -6.75
N PHE A 45 -5.29 2.56 -7.34
CA PHE A 45 -5.68 2.41 -8.74
C PHE A 45 -6.47 1.12 -8.97
N ASP A 46 -7.26 1.12 -10.04
CA ASP A 46 -7.93 -0.08 -10.53
C ASP A 46 -7.14 -0.65 -11.70
N ASP A 47 -6.98 -1.96 -11.70
CA ASP A 47 -6.40 -2.69 -12.83
C ASP A 47 -7.50 -3.52 -13.48
N ASP A 48 -7.94 -3.07 -14.65
CA ASP A 48 -8.97 -3.75 -15.42
C ASP A 48 -8.32 -4.77 -16.34
N LYS A 49 -8.72 -6.03 -16.16
CA LYS A 49 -8.26 -7.12 -17.04
C LYS A 49 -9.23 -7.27 -18.20
N GLU A 50 -8.78 -6.94 -19.39
CA GLU A 50 -9.62 -6.95 -20.60
C GLU A 50 -10.14 -8.33 -20.96
N ASP A 51 -9.35 -9.36 -20.72
CA ASP A 51 -9.71 -10.75 -21.09
C ASP A 51 -10.76 -11.37 -20.18
N THR A 52 -10.83 -10.97 -18.92
CA THR A 52 -11.79 -11.52 -17.95
C THR A 52 -12.87 -10.53 -17.54
N GLY A 53 -12.69 -9.25 -17.84
CA GLY A 53 -13.58 -8.19 -17.39
C GLY A 53 -13.50 -7.88 -15.91
N GLU A 54 -12.53 -8.48 -15.19
CA GLU A 54 -12.37 -8.26 -13.77
C GLU A 54 -11.60 -6.98 -13.48
N THR A 55 -12.04 -6.28 -12.45
CA THR A 55 -11.36 -5.08 -11.95
C THR A 55 -10.82 -5.37 -10.56
N THR A 56 -9.53 -5.11 -10.36
CA THR A 56 -8.89 -5.27 -9.06
C THR A 56 -8.42 -3.91 -8.56
N GLU A 57 -8.82 -3.55 -7.34
CA GLU A 57 -8.34 -2.33 -6.70
C GLU A 57 -7.04 -2.61 -5.97
N ILE A 58 -6.00 -1.87 -6.30
CA ILE A 58 -4.66 -2.05 -5.75
C ILE A 58 -4.21 -0.75 -5.09
N MET A 59 -3.66 -0.87 -3.89
CA MET A 59 -2.99 0.23 -3.21
C MET A 59 -1.48 0.03 -3.29
N SER A 60 -0.77 1.02 -3.81
CA SER A 60 0.69 1.04 -3.83
C SER A 60 1.22 2.07 -2.87
N ILE A 61 2.29 1.72 -2.17
CA ILE A 61 2.99 2.58 -1.23
C ILE A 61 4.41 2.73 -1.73
N ILE A 62 4.87 3.98 -1.84
CA ILE A 62 6.25 4.28 -2.22
C ILE A 62 6.99 4.84 -1.00
N THR A 63 8.20 4.34 -0.78
CA THR A 63 9.07 4.79 0.31
C THR A 63 9.98 5.92 -0.18
N PRO A 64 10.66 6.66 0.74
CA PRO A 64 11.57 7.73 0.31
C PRO A 64 12.72 7.25 -0.57
N ASP A 65 13.16 6.00 -0.44
CA ASP A 65 14.22 5.40 -1.29
C ASP A 65 13.65 4.73 -2.55
N LYS A 66 12.38 5.01 -2.88
CA LYS A 66 11.72 4.53 -4.10
C LYS A 66 11.45 3.03 -4.13
N LYS A 67 11.41 2.39 -2.98
CA LYS A 67 10.94 1.02 -2.86
C LYS A 67 9.42 1.05 -2.86
N VAL A 68 8.78 0.10 -3.56
CA VAL A 68 7.33 0.11 -3.73
C VAL A 68 6.74 -1.21 -3.24
N TYR A 69 5.68 -1.10 -2.45
CA TYR A 69 4.87 -2.23 -2.00
C TYR A 69 3.45 -2.06 -2.53
N SER A 70 2.80 -3.16 -2.88
CA SER A 70 1.39 -3.12 -3.30
C SER A 70 0.57 -4.14 -2.53
N CYS A 71 -0.72 -3.85 -2.36
CA CYS A 71 -1.63 -4.78 -1.71
C CYS A 71 -3.05 -4.65 -2.26
N GLN A 72 -3.79 -5.74 -2.12
CA GLN A 72 -5.21 -5.81 -2.47
C GLN A 72 -6.07 -5.98 -1.22
N SER A 73 -5.46 -6.18 -0.06
CA SER A 73 -6.15 -6.45 1.20
C SER A 73 -7.00 -5.27 1.65
N ALA A 74 -8.30 -5.50 1.82
CA ALA A 74 -9.22 -4.46 2.31
C ALA A 74 -8.84 -4.01 3.72
N THR A 75 -8.42 -4.94 4.58
CA THR A 75 -8.00 -4.64 5.94
C THR A 75 -6.78 -3.73 5.96
N PHE A 76 -5.75 -4.07 5.18
CA PHE A 76 -4.53 -3.27 5.09
C PHE A 76 -4.82 -1.88 4.55
N LYS A 77 -5.60 -1.80 3.46
CA LYS A 77 -5.96 -0.52 2.84
C LYS A 77 -6.72 0.40 3.82
N ARG A 78 -7.63 -0.17 4.61
CA ARG A 78 -8.38 0.59 5.61
C ARG A 78 -7.45 1.16 6.68
N SER A 79 -6.53 0.35 7.20
CA SER A 79 -5.58 0.79 8.21
C SER A 79 -4.69 1.91 7.69
N ILE A 80 -4.17 1.78 6.47
CA ILE A 80 -3.35 2.83 5.86
C ILE A 80 -4.16 4.12 5.68
N ASN A 81 -5.41 4.03 5.21
CA ASN A 81 -6.25 5.20 5.02
C ASN A 81 -6.54 5.90 6.35
N ASP A 82 -6.84 5.15 7.40
CA ASP A 82 -7.10 5.71 8.73
C ASP A 82 -5.87 6.43 9.27
N ILE A 83 -4.69 5.82 9.16
CA ILE A 83 -3.44 6.42 9.60
C ILE A 83 -3.12 7.67 8.78
N ALA A 84 -3.26 7.59 7.45
CA ALA A 84 -2.99 8.72 6.56
C ALA A 84 -3.91 9.91 6.88
N ASN A 85 -5.18 9.65 7.18
CA ASN A 85 -6.12 10.69 7.55
C ASN A 85 -5.74 11.38 8.86
N ILE A 86 -5.19 10.63 9.82
CA ILE A 86 -4.73 11.18 11.11
C ILE A 86 -3.43 11.97 10.90
N MET A 87 -2.50 11.44 10.14
CA MET A 87 -1.19 12.06 9.90
C MET A 87 -1.26 13.21 8.90
N LYS A 88 -2.35 13.30 8.14
CA LYS A 88 -2.56 14.31 7.11
C LYS A 88 -1.45 14.23 6.05
N ASP A 89 -0.77 15.33 5.76
CA ASP A 89 0.26 15.37 4.70
C ASP A 89 1.65 14.96 5.17
N LYS A 90 1.77 14.44 6.39
CA LYS A 90 3.06 14.02 6.92
C LYS A 90 3.35 12.58 6.54
N SER A 91 4.61 12.30 6.21
CA SER A 91 5.03 10.92 6.03
C SER A 91 5.01 10.20 7.38
N PHE A 92 4.84 8.89 7.33
CA PHE A 92 4.77 8.09 8.55
C PHE A 92 5.33 6.69 8.28
N THR A 93 5.70 5.99 9.33
CA THR A 93 6.19 4.62 9.24
C THR A 93 5.16 3.67 9.85
N VAL A 94 4.91 2.58 9.17
CA VAL A 94 4.03 1.52 9.67
C VAL A 94 4.82 0.24 9.85
N ILE A 95 4.30 -0.64 10.72
CA ILE A 95 4.86 -1.96 10.96
C ILE A 95 3.88 -2.96 10.37
N LYS A 96 4.36 -3.79 9.44
CA LYS A 96 3.52 -4.80 8.81
C LYS A 96 3.23 -5.92 9.80
N THR A 97 1.97 -6.32 9.87
CA THR A 97 1.52 -7.42 10.71
C THR A 97 0.71 -8.42 9.89
N SER A 98 0.52 -9.59 10.43
CA SER A 98 -0.37 -10.59 9.84
C SER A 98 -1.07 -11.37 10.94
N GLY A 99 -2.12 -12.10 10.58
CA GLY A 99 -2.87 -12.89 11.53
C GLY A 99 -3.83 -13.82 10.82
N LYS A 100 -4.67 -14.48 11.61
CA LYS A 100 -5.69 -15.37 11.09
C LYS A 100 -7.06 -14.98 11.65
N THR A 101 -8.08 -15.03 10.78
CA THR A 101 -9.46 -14.81 11.18
C THR A 101 -9.99 -16.02 11.93
N LYS A 102 -11.20 -15.90 12.49
CA LYS A 102 -11.88 -17.01 13.14
C LYS A 102 -12.07 -18.21 12.22
N ASN A 103 -12.16 -17.97 10.91
CA ASN A 103 -12.29 -19.01 9.90
C ASN A 103 -10.94 -19.53 9.39
N ASN A 104 -9.86 -19.23 10.10
CA ASN A 104 -8.50 -19.66 9.78
C ASN A 104 -7.98 -19.12 8.44
N ARG A 105 -8.46 -17.95 8.02
CA ARG A 105 -7.98 -17.26 6.82
C ARG A 105 -6.86 -16.30 7.17
N ASP A 106 -5.80 -16.30 6.38
CA ASP A 106 -4.70 -15.37 6.57
C ASP A 106 -5.12 -13.97 6.16
N TYR A 107 -4.70 -12.97 6.93
CA TYR A 107 -4.86 -11.56 6.57
C TYR A 107 -3.59 -10.79 6.88
N ILE A 108 -3.42 -9.67 6.18
CA ILE A 108 -2.31 -8.74 6.47
C ILE A 108 -2.92 -7.44 6.99
N ASN A 109 -2.13 -6.75 7.79
CA ASN A 109 -2.51 -5.46 8.36
C ASN A 109 -1.24 -4.67 8.67
N CYS A 110 -1.41 -3.50 9.24
CA CYS A 110 -0.28 -2.69 9.70
C CYS A 110 -0.71 -1.83 10.88
N VAL A 111 0.26 -1.41 11.66
CA VAL A 111 0.05 -0.47 12.75
C VAL A 111 1.04 0.69 12.60
N LEU A 112 0.67 1.85 13.10
CA LEU A 112 1.55 3.01 13.08
C LEU A 112 2.73 2.78 14.03
N ASP A 113 3.95 3.05 13.54
CA ASP A 113 5.14 3.02 14.37
C ASP A 113 5.22 4.34 15.13
N VAL A 114 4.62 4.36 16.33
CA VAL A 114 4.53 5.58 17.14
C VAL A 114 5.89 6.07 17.63
N GLU A 115 6.87 5.18 17.73
CA GLU A 115 8.22 5.54 18.17
C GLU A 115 8.96 6.34 17.11
N SER A 116 8.62 6.16 15.83
CA SER A 116 9.26 6.91 14.74
C SER A 116 8.88 8.37 14.70
N ILE A 117 7.82 8.75 15.40
CA ILE A 117 7.26 10.12 15.38
C ILE A 117 7.70 10.92 16.61
N GLY A 118 8.23 10.24 17.58
CA GLY A 118 8.59 10.76 18.91
C GLY A 118 9.49 11.99 18.98
#